data_5c229af89a0bba33e8dc405e44c4a8ce
#
_entry.id   5c229af89a0bba33e8dc405e44c4a8ce
#
_cell.length_a   1.000
_cell.length_b   1.000
_cell.length_c   1.000
_cell.angle_alpha   90.00
_cell.angle_beta   90.00
_cell.angle_gamma   90.00
#
_symmetry.space_group_name_H-M   'P 1'
#
loop_
_entity.id
_entity.type
_entity.pdbx_description
1 polymer ?
#
loop_
_entity_poly.entity_id
_entity_poly.type
_entity_poly.pdbx_seq_one_letter_code
_entity_poly.pdbx_strand_id
1 'polypeptide(L)'
;MLNRTNVIPKTLGQYTGEKDKNGKEIYEGDIAKKETFDYKNPNFRNINYAKIKYVDELTGFFLVNKENKIYYSLGADKYNIEVIGNIYDNPELLEDKQ
;
A
#
# COMPACT_ATOMS: atom_id res chain seq x y z
N MET A 1 -3.28 8.56 22.34
CA MET A 1 -2.31 7.93 21.50
C MET A 1 -1.71 8.92 20.51
N LEU A 2 -0.46 8.77 20.29
CA LEU A 2 0.18 9.57 19.26
C LEU A 2 -0.33 9.10 17.91
N ASN A 3 -0.91 9.96 17.17
CA ASN A 3 -1.40 9.60 15.88
C ASN A 3 -0.67 10.39 14.81
N ARG A 4 -0.90 10.00 13.58
CA ARG A 4 -0.15 10.58 12.47
C ARG A 4 -0.51 12.04 12.22
N THR A 5 -1.65 12.47 12.71
CA THR A 5 -2.04 13.86 12.52
C THR A 5 -1.23 14.83 13.35
N ASN A 6 -0.48 14.32 14.32
CA ASN A 6 0.35 15.16 15.17
C ASN A 6 1.75 15.34 14.62
N VAL A 7 2.06 14.75 13.48
CA VAL A 7 3.38 14.87 12.89
C VAL A 7 3.27 15.71 11.63
N ILE A 8 4.40 15.93 10.99
CA ILE A 8 4.49 16.85 9.86
C ILE A 8 3.62 16.36 8.72
N PRO A 9 2.59 17.11 8.32
CA PRO A 9 1.65 16.62 7.32
C PRO A 9 2.28 16.33 5.97
N LYS A 10 3.33 17.03 5.60
CA LYS A 10 3.94 16.83 4.29
C LYS A 10 4.66 15.50 4.17
N THR A 11 4.95 14.84 5.31
CA THR A 11 5.61 13.54 5.29
C THR A 11 4.64 12.40 5.52
N LEU A 12 3.40 12.73 5.85
CA LEU A 12 2.38 11.71 6.05
C LEU A 12 1.19 12.04 5.17
N GLY A 13 0.75 11.05 4.45
CA GLY A 13 -0.39 11.23 3.61
C GLY A 13 -1.69 11.28 4.38
N GLN A 14 -2.74 11.43 3.63
CA GLN A 14 -4.07 11.47 4.17
C GLN A 14 -4.51 10.06 4.55
N TYR A 15 -5.28 9.97 5.64
CA TYR A 15 -5.88 8.68 6.02
C TYR A 15 -6.88 8.27 4.94
N THR A 16 -6.75 7.02 4.49
CA THR A 16 -7.61 6.53 3.41
C THR A 16 -8.99 6.15 3.90
N GLY A 17 -9.18 5.99 5.20
CA GLY A 17 -10.42 5.47 5.75
C GLY A 17 -10.46 3.96 5.82
N GLU A 18 -9.41 3.29 5.36
CA GLU A 18 -9.38 1.84 5.31
C GLU A 18 -8.30 1.29 6.22
N LYS A 19 -8.47 0.03 6.60
CA LYS A 19 -7.48 -0.69 7.41
C LYS A 19 -7.04 -1.91 6.64
N ASP A 20 -5.79 -2.32 6.89
CA ASP A 20 -5.25 -3.50 6.21
C ASP A 20 -5.73 -4.79 6.88
N LYS A 21 -5.21 -5.91 6.43
CA LYS A 21 -5.68 -7.22 6.92
C LYS A 21 -5.42 -7.42 8.40
N ASN A 22 -4.52 -6.64 8.98
CA ASN A 22 -4.18 -6.72 10.41
C ASN A 22 -4.86 -5.63 11.23
N GLY A 23 -5.72 -4.84 10.62
CA GLY A 23 -6.40 -3.76 11.31
C GLY A 23 -5.62 -2.49 11.41
N LYS A 24 -4.47 -2.39 10.72
CA LYS A 24 -3.65 -1.19 10.75
C LYS A 24 -4.21 -0.16 9.77
N GLU A 25 -4.31 1.08 10.23
CA GLU A 25 -4.80 2.17 9.39
C GLU A 25 -3.89 2.38 8.20
N ILE A 26 -4.49 2.64 7.04
CA ILE A 26 -3.77 2.83 5.80
C ILE A 26 -3.80 4.29 5.43
N TYR A 27 -2.62 4.86 5.17
CA TYR A 27 -2.47 6.26 4.78
C TYR A 27 -1.87 6.34 3.39
N GLU A 28 -2.20 7.41 2.69
CA GLU A 28 -1.56 7.68 1.40
C GLU A 28 -0.05 7.79 1.63
N GLY A 29 0.73 7.14 0.76
CA GLY A 29 2.17 7.09 0.93
C GLY A 29 2.65 5.86 1.67
N ASP A 30 1.76 5.09 2.27
CA ASP A 30 2.16 3.83 2.88
C ASP A 30 2.58 2.85 1.79
N ILE A 31 3.44 1.93 2.18
CA ILE A 31 3.85 0.83 1.30
C ILE A 31 3.21 -0.44 1.83
N ALA A 32 2.55 -1.14 0.95
CA ALA A 32 1.84 -2.36 1.30
C ALA A 32 2.47 -3.55 0.59
N LYS A 33 2.46 -4.66 1.27
CA LYS A 33 2.87 -5.94 0.73
C LYS A 33 1.62 -6.75 0.42
N LYS A 34 1.56 -7.30 -0.78
CA LYS A 34 0.45 -8.16 -1.18
C LYS A 34 1.02 -9.49 -1.63
N GLU A 35 0.48 -10.57 -1.06
CA GLU A 35 0.82 -11.92 -1.48
C GLU A 35 -0.31 -12.49 -2.31
N THR A 36 0.03 -13.08 -3.44
CA THR A 36 -0.92 -13.79 -4.25
C THR A 36 -0.45 -15.21 -4.44
N PHE A 37 -1.42 -16.10 -4.58
CA PHE A 37 -1.14 -17.53 -4.74
C PHE A 37 -1.62 -17.95 -6.11
N ASP A 38 -0.87 -18.86 -6.71
CA ASP A 38 -1.26 -19.47 -7.96
C ASP A 38 -1.95 -20.80 -7.62
N TYR A 39 -3.24 -20.86 -7.79
CA TYR A 39 -3.95 -22.07 -7.43
C TYR A 39 -3.64 -23.25 -8.35
N LYS A 40 -3.01 -22.97 -9.49
CA LYS A 40 -2.51 -24.06 -10.36
C LYS A 40 -1.20 -24.60 -9.83
N ASN A 41 -0.52 -23.83 -9.01
CA ASN A 41 0.77 -24.25 -8.44
C ASN A 41 0.79 -23.77 -6.99
N PRO A 42 0.20 -24.53 -6.08
CA PRO A 42 -0.01 -24.07 -4.70
C PRO A 42 1.28 -23.79 -3.94
N ASN A 43 2.42 -24.23 -4.46
CA ASN A 43 3.69 -23.92 -3.81
C ASN A 43 4.26 -22.59 -4.26
N PHE A 44 3.63 -21.93 -5.20
CA PHE A 44 4.13 -20.69 -5.75
C PHE A 44 3.40 -19.51 -5.15
N ARG A 45 4.17 -18.53 -4.69
CA ARG A 45 3.63 -17.30 -4.16
C ARG A 45 4.32 -16.12 -4.82
N ASN A 46 3.53 -15.13 -5.19
CA ASN A 46 4.06 -13.86 -5.63
C ASN A 46 3.90 -12.84 -4.51
N ILE A 47 4.96 -12.08 -4.28
CA ILE A 47 4.91 -10.99 -3.32
C ILE A 47 5.15 -9.71 -4.09
N ASN A 48 4.23 -8.79 -3.99
CA ASN A 48 4.32 -7.50 -4.65
C ASN A 48 4.28 -6.40 -3.60
N TYR A 49 5.04 -5.34 -3.86
CA TYR A 49 5.05 -4.16 -3.02
C TYR A 49 4.48 -3.01 -3.82
N ALA A 50 3.64 -2.23 -3.19
CA ALA A 50 2.99 -1.12 -3.86
C ALA A 50 2.82 0.02 -2.88
N LYS A 51 2.75 1.23 -3.41
CA LYS A 51 2.46 2.38 -2.56
C LYS A 51 0.99 2.75 -2.71
N ILE A 52 0.48 3.38 -1.68
CA ILE A 52 -0.91 3.81 -1.66
C ILE A 52 -0.95 5.24 -2.18
N LYS A 53 -1.74 5.47 -3.22
CA LYS A 53 -1.82 6.76 -3.86
C LYS A 53 -3.26 7.10 -4.19
N TYR A 54 -3.61 8.37 -3.98
CA TYR A 54 -4.91 8.86 -4.44
C TYR A 54 -4.80 9.21 -5.91
N VAL A 55 -5.72 8.69 -6.70
CA VAL A 55 -5.73 8.92 -8.14
C VAL A 55 -6.95 9.77 -8.46
N ASP A 56 -6.72 11.02 -8.80
CA ASP A 56 -7.79 11.98 -9.01
C ASP A 56 -8.76 11.55 -10.09
N GLU A 57 -8.23 11.03 -11.18
CA GLU A 57 -9.08 10.64 -12.31
C GLU A 57 -10.05 9.54 -11.95
N LEU A 58 -9.69 8.73 -10.97
CA LEU A 58 -10.50 7.60 -10.56
C LEU A 58 -11.17 7.83 -9.22
N THR A 59 -10.89 8.97 -8.61
CA THR A 59 -11.53 9.41 -7.37
C THR A 59 -11.41 8.37 -6.27
N GLY A 60 -10.19 7.92 -6.00
CA GLY A 60 -10.00 6.92 -4.97
C GLY A 60 -8.55 6.59 -4.74
N PHE A 61 -8.33 5.73 -3.75
CA PHE A 61 -7.00 5.26 -3.40
C PHE A 61 -6.71 3.94 -4.08
N PHE A 62 -5.49 3.83 -4.56
CA PHE A 62 -5.08 2.65 -5.33
C PHE A 62 -3.71 2.21 -4.91
N LEU A 63 -3.42 0.93 -5.17
CA LEU A 63 -2.07 0.39 -5.02
C LEU A 63 -1.37 0.59 -6.36
N VAL A 64 -0.26 1.31 -6.33
CA VAL A 64 0.47 1.63 -7.55
C VAL A 64 1.94 1.25 -7.38
N ASN A 65 2.62 1.00 -8.50
CA ASN A 65 4.04 0.70 -8.45
C ASN A 65 4.85 2.00 -8.38
N LYS A 66 6.16 1.89 -8.40
CA LYS A 66 7.01 3.06 -8.26
C LYS A 66 6.87 4.04 -9.41
N GLU A 67 6.39 3.57 -10.57
CA GLU A 67 6.13 4.44 -11.70
C GLU A 67 4.68 4.93 -11.73
N ASN A 68 3.93 4.71 -10.65
CA ASN A 68 2.53 5.12 -10.53
C ASN A 68 1.57 4.37 -11.43
N LYS A 69 1.97 3.21 -11.89
CA LYS A 69 1.04 2.34 -12.60
C LYS A 69 0.15 1.63 -11.60
N ILE A 70 -1.12 1.57 -11.92
CA ILE A 70 -2.11 1.06 -10.99
C ILE A 70 -2.13 -0.47 -11.02
N TYR A 71 -2.06 -1.06 -9.81
CA TYR A 71 -2.24 -2.50 -9.67
C TYR A 71 -3.66 -2.84 -9.28
N TYR A 72 -4.15 -2.23 -8.21
CA TYR A 72 -5.43 -2.65 -7.61
C TYR A 72 -6.08 -1.47 -6.92
N SER A 73 -7.39 -1.54 -6.82
CA SER A 73 -8.15 -0.59 -6.01
C SER A 73 -7.97 -0.95 -4.54
N LEU A 74 -7.72 0.05 -3.70
CA LEU A 74 -7.53 -0.20 -2.29
C LEU A 74 -8.79 -0.78 -1.65
N GLY A 75 -9.95 -0.25 -1.99
CA GLY A 75 -11.18 -0.72 -1.40
C GLY A 75 -11.44 -2.19 -1.62
N ALA A 76 -11.06 -2.68 -2.78
CA ALA A 76 -11.26 -4.09 -3.10
C ALA A 76 -10.19 -4.98 -2.48
N ASP A 77 -9.00 -4.43 -2.26
CA ASP A 77 -7.83 -5.25 -1.94
C ASP A 77 -7.35 -5.13 -0.49
N LYS A 78 -7.96 -4.27 0.29
CA LYS A 78 -7.46 -3.96 1.64
C LYS A 78 -7.33 -5.19 2.54
N TYR A 79 -8.16 -6.20 2.32
CA TYR A 79 -8.12 -7.40 3.13
C TYR A 79 -6.98 -8.33 2.78
N ASN A 80 -6.26 -8.02 1.72
CA ASN A 80 -5.19 -8.88 1.22
C ASN A 80 -3.82 -8.24 1.32
N ILE A 81 -3.74 -7.07 1.94
CA ILE A 81 -2.47 -6.35 2.00
C ILE A 81 -2.07 -6.10 3.44
N GLU A 82 -0.78 -5.87 3.62
CA GLU A 82 -0.20 -5.53 4.92
C GLU A 82 0.66 -4.30 4.75
N VAL A 83 0.41 -3.29 5.56
CA VAL A 83 1.24 -2.08 5.54
C VAL A 83 2.58 -2.41 6.22
N ILE A 84 3.68 -2.19 5.51
CA ILE A 84 4.99 -2.55 6.00
C ILE A 84 5.95 -1.36 6.12
N GLY A 85 5.52 -0.19 5.70
CA GLY A 85 6.35 1.01 5.78
C GLY A 85 5.70 2.12 5.00
N ASN A 86 6.52 3.11 4.62
CA ASN A 86 5.99 4.21 3.82
C ASN A 86 7.10 4.73 2.90
N ILE A 87 6.71 5.53 1.93
CA ILE A 87 7.63 5.98 0.90
C ILE A 87 8.69 6.96 1.43
N TYR A 88 8.47 7.53 2.58
CA TYR A 88 9.40 8.51 3.16
C TYR A 88 10.50 7.82 3.96
N ASP A 89 10.13 6.81 4.73
CA ASP A 89 11.07 6.10 5.59
C ASP A 89 11.67 4.88 4.93
N ASN A 90 10.93 4.26 4.01
CA ASN A 90 11.32 2.97 3.46
C ASN A 90 11.20 2.92 1.94
N PRO A 91 11.74 3.93 1.22
CA PRO A 91 11.58 3.94 -0.23
C PRO A 91 12.20 2.74 -0.91
N GLU A 92 13.18 2.12 -0.27
CA GLU A 92 13.85 0.96 -0.86
C GLU A 92 12.91 -0.23 -1.02
N LEU A 93 11.79 -0.24 -0.30
CA LEU A 93 10.85 -1.36 -0.41
C LEU A 93 10.17 -1.40 -1.77
N LEU A 94 10.17 -0.30 -2.50
CA LEU A 94 9.60 -0.27 -3.84
C LEU A 94 10.62 -0.55 -4.92
N GLU A 95 11.88 -0.69 -4.54
CA GLU A 95 12.93 -0.96 -5.51
C GLU A 95 12.80 -2.38 -6.03
N ASP A 96 13.17 -2.53 -7.30
CA ASP A 96 13.21 -3.85 -7.90
C ASP A 96 14.38 -4.61 -7.33
N LYS A 97 14.11 -5.75 -6.73
CA LYS A 97 15.14 -6.56 -6.09
C LYS A 97 15.69 -7.64 -7.00
N GLN A 98 15.32 -7.65 -8.22
CA GLN A 98 15.75 -8.68 -9.16
C GLN A 98 17.23 -8.74 -9.36
#